data_479813d3265412f7372f8a9d72de504f
#
_entry.id   479813d3265412f7372f8a9d72de504f
#
_cell.length_a   1.000
_cell.length_b   1.000
_cell.length_c   1.000
_cell.angle_alpha   90.00
_cell.angle_beta   90.00
_cell.angle_gamma   90.00
#
_symmetry.space_group_name_H-M   'P 1'
#
loop_
_entity.id
_entity.type
_entity.pdbx_description
1 polymer ?
#
loop_
_entity_poly.entity_id
_entity_poly.type
_entity_poly.pdbx_seq_one_letter_code
_entity_poly.pdbx_strand_id
1 'polypeptide(L)'
;MKKIYVCNDTITGIFSAIYDAWKEGREEKECGIAIKGMLEQELFCEYMLVEENLHKEQAVERLIRKHLGGQAYVDIWHASLASDKDKADAIYGTMLAARRLRDSKKVMEHLSHPQVERVFELSRKVGSEAHNYKGFLRFRELSGGILYGGIAPKNRILT
;
A
#
# COMPACT_ATOMS: atom_id res chain seq x y z
N MET A 1 18.37 14.21 -9.55
CA MET A 1 17.88 12.97 -10.18
C MET A 1 16.88 12.30 -9.26
N LYS A 2 15.74 11.92 -9.81
CA LYS A 2 14.68 11.24 -9.02
C LYS A 2 15.16 9.86 -8.60
N LYS A 3 14.89 9.50 -7.36
CA LYS A 3 15.29 8.21 -6.79
C LYS A 3 14.06 7.29 -6.72
N ILE A 4 14.18 6.11 -7.30
CA ILE A 4 13.10 5.11 -7.29
C ILE A 4 13.50 3.98 -6.36
N TYR A 5 12.71 3.77 -5.32
CA TYR A 5 12.88 2.65 -4.38
C TYR A 5 12.08 1.47 -4.90
N VAL A 6 12.78 0.39 -5.25
CA VAL A 6 12.15 -0.82 -5.81
C VAL A 6 12.02 -1.85 -4.72
N CYS A 7 10.80 -2.30 -4.47
CA CYS A 7 10.51 -3.23 -3.38
C CYS A 7 9.69 -4.43 -3.86
N ASN A 8 9.69 -5.48 -3.04
CA ASN A 8 8.84 -6.63 -3.29
C ASN A 8 7.37 -6.27 -3.11
N ASP A 9 6.50 -7.01 -3.77
CA ASP A 9 5.05 -6.83 -3.69
C ASP A 9 4.49 -7.49 -2.43
N THR A 10 4.92 -6.97 -1.28
CA THR A 10 4.48 -7.39 0.06
C THR A 10 4.35 -6.14 0.91
N ILE A 11 3.57 -6.23 1.99
CA ILE A 11 3.47 -5.09 2.91
C ILE A 11 4.83 -4.79 3.55
N THR A 12 5.60 -5.83 3.88
CA THR A 12 6.93 -5.66 4.44
C THR A 12 7.86 -4.93 3.45
N GLY A 13 7.81 -5.33 2.17
CA GLY A 13 8.61 -4.68 1.13
C GLY A 13 8.22 -3.23 0.92
N ILE A 14 6.93 -2.96 0.78
CA ILE A 14 6.41 -1.60 0.57
C ILE A 14 6.77 -0.70 1.75
N PHE A 15 6.52 -1.16 2.98
CA PHE A 15 6.81 -0.37 4.17
C PHE A 15 8.31 -0.17 4.39
N SER A 16 9.13 -1.15 4.02
CA SER A 16 10.59 -0.98 4.08
C SER A 16 11.06 0.14 3.12
N ALA A 17 10.51 0.17 1.91
CA ALA A 17 10.81 1.23 0.95
C ALA A 17 10.33 2.60 1.45
N ILE A 18 9.13 2.64 2.01
CA ILE A 18 8.58 3.87 2.60
C ILE A 18 9.47 4.37 3.74
N TYR A 19 9.95 3.45 4.59
CA TYR A 19 10.85 3.81 5.67
C TYR A 19 12.10 4.53 5.14
N ASP A 20 12.73 3.96 4.12
CA ASP A 20 13.95 4.52 3.56
C ASP A 20 13.70 5.90 2.94
N ALA A 21 12.63 6.05 2.16
CA ALA A 21 12.27 7.32 1.55
C ALA A 21 11.92 8.38 2.60
N TRP A 22 11.17 8.00 3.61
CA TRP A 22 10.76 8.89 4.71
C TRP A 22 11.95 9.36 5.52
N LYS A 23 12.85 8.44 5.85
CA LYS A 23 14.04 8.75 6.63
C LYS A 23 14.97 9.72 5.89
N GLU A 24 15.06 9.60 4.56
CA GLU A 24 15.83 10.51 3.74
C GLU A 24 15.13 11.87 3.52
N GLY A 25 13.89 12.01 3.99
CA GLY A 25 13.13 13.25 3.84
C GLY A 25 12.71 13.56 2.42
N ARG A 26 12.50 12.53 1.59
CA ARG A 26 12.18 12.71 0.18
C ARG A 26 10.75 13.19 -0.03
N GLU A 27 10.61 14.18 -0.89
CA GLU A 27 9.31 14.67 -1.34
C GLU A 27 8.84 13.90 -2.58
N GLU A 28 7.54 14.02 -2.90
CA GLU A 28 6.94 13.28 -4.04
C GLU A 28 7.68 13.52 -5.36
N LYS A 29 8.20 14.72 -5.57
CA LYS A 29 8.91 15.06 -6.81
C LYS A 29 10.30 14.45 -6.88
N GLU A 30 10.86 14.09 -5.73
CA GLU A 30 12.25 13.64 -5.62
C GLU A 30 12.37 12.13 -5.65
N CYS A 31 11.30 11.41 -5.39
CA CYS A 31 11.35 9.96 -5.33
C CYS A 31 10.05 9.31 -5.76
N GLY A 32 10.15 8.03 -6.04
CA GLY A 32 9.01 7.17 -6.27
C GLY A 32 9.27 5.82 -5.62
N ILE A 33 8.22 5.06 -5.44
CA ILE A 33 8.30 3.70 -4.90
C ILE A 33 7.66 2.77 -5.92
N ALA A 34 8.43 1.82 -6.44
CA ALA A 34 7.98 0.92 -7.48
C ALA A 34 7.98 -0.52 -6.98
N ILE A 35 7.07 -1.31 -7.52
CA ILE A 35 6.96 -2.72 -7.20
C ILE A 35 7.83 -3.51 -8.18
N LYS A 36 8.65 -4.40 -7.64
CA LYS A 36 9.52 -5.26 -8.44
C LYS A 36 8.68 -6.08 -9.41
N GLY A 37 9.06 -6.05 -10.68
CA GLY A 37 8.32 -6.73 -11.74
C GLY A 37 7.24 -5.90 -12.40
N MET A 38 6.87 -4.75 -11.81
CA MET A 38 5.89 -3.82 -12.37
C MET A 38 6.51 -2.49 -12.76
N LEU A 39 7.83 -2.42 -12.72
CA LEU A 39 8.59 -1.20 -12.92
C LEU A 39 8.63 -0.82 -14.39
N GLU A 40 8.30 0.46 -14.67
CA GLU A 40 8.52 1.06 -15.97
C GLU A 40 9.80 1.88 -15.86
N GLN A 41 10.71 1.71 -16.83
CA GLN A 41 11.94 2.48 -16.82
C GLN A 41 11.67 3.93 -17.16
N GLU A 42 12.14 4.82 -16.30
CA GLU A 42 12.09 6.25 -16.53
C GLU A 42 13.52 6.75 -16.78
N LEU A 43 13.64 7.76 -17.62
CA LEU A 43 14.93 8.41 -17.88
C LEU A 43 15.30 9.31 -16.69
N PHE A 44 16.59 9.41 -16.43
CA PHE A 44 17.12 10.27 -15.36
C PHE A 44 16.66 9.90 -13.97
N CYS A 45 16.47 8.59 -13.73
CA CYS A 45 16.13 8.10 -12.40
C CYS A 45 17.22 7.16 -11.90
N GLU A 46 17.43 7.20 -10.59
CA GLU A 46 18.30 6.27 -9.89
C GLU A 46 17.41 5.20 -9.24
N TYR A 47 17.71 3.94 -9.49
CA TYR A 47 16.93 2.82 -8.96
C TYR A 47 17.68 2.18 -7.80
N MET A 48 16.97 1.99 -6.68
CA MET A 48 17.54 1.36 -5.50
C MET A 48 16.69 0.18 -5.08
N LEU A 49 17.29 -0.99 -4.99
CA LEU A 49 16.61 -2.18 -4.49
C LEU A 49 16.49 -2.09 -2.97
N VAL A 50 15.29 -2.31 -2.47
CA VAL A 50 15.02 -2.28 -1.04
C VAL A 50 14.76 -3.71 -0.58
N GLU A 51 15.52 -4.16 0.41
CA GLU A 51 15.29 -5.46 1.02
C GLU A 51 14.21 -5.38 2.08
N GLU A 52 13.42 -6.44 2.19
CA GLU A 52 12.41 -6.54 3.23
C GLU A 52 13.05 -6.56 4.62
N ASN A 53 12.55 -5.72 5.51
CA ASN A 53 13.05 -5.60 6.87
C ASN A 53 11.86 -5.43 7.81
N LEU A 54 11.64 -6.42 8.67
CA LEU A 54 10.50 -6.42 9.58
C LEU A 54 10.53 -5.24 10.56
N HIS A 55 11.71 -4.84 11.01
CA HIS A 55 11.86 -3.69 11.90
C HIS A 55 11.38 -2.40 11.23
N LYS A 56 11.70 -2.22 9.95
CA LYS A 56 11.25 -1.06 9.18
C LYS A 56 9.74 -1.08 8.95
N GLU A 57 9.18 -2.26 8.66
CA GLU A 57 7.73 -2.43 8.53
C GLU A 57 7.01 -2.01 9.80
N GLN A 58 7.48 -2.50 10.94
CA GLN A 58 6.88 -2.18 12.23
C GLN A 58 7.01 -0.69 12.57
N ALA A 59 8.11 -0.07 12.22
CA ALA A 59 8.32 1.36 12.44
C ALA A 59 7.32 2.19 11.64
N VAL A 60 7.08 1.83 10.37
CA VAL A 60 6.10 2.52 9.52
C VAL A 60 4.69 2.28 10.03
N GLU A 61 4.35 1.05 10.43
CA GLU A 61 3.05 0.76 11.01
C GLU A 61 2.77 1.62 12.23
N ARG A 62 3.74 1.72 13.15
CA ARG A 62 3.60 2.55 14.34
C ARG A 62 3.42 4.02 13.98
N LEU A 63 4.19 4.51 13.02
CA LEU A 63 4.08 5.89 12.56
C LEU A 63 2.68 6.18 12.02
N ILE A 64 2.15 5.30 11.18
CA ILE A 64 0.81 5.45 10.60
C ILE A 64 -0.25 5.41 11.70
N ARG A 65 -0.21 4.41 12.56
CA ARG A 65 -1.21 4.26 13.62
C ARG A 65 -1.21 5.45 14.57
N LYS A 66 -0.03 5.95 14.90
CA LYS A 66 0.11 7.07 15.84
C LYS A 66 -0.38 8.39 15.24
N HIS A 67 -0.02 8.68 14.00
CA HIS A 67 -0.28 9.98 13.39
C HIS A 67 -1.53 10.02 12.50
N LEU A 68 -1.82 8.95 11.78
CA LEU A 68 -2.97 8.89 10.87
C LEU A 68 -4.17 8.16 11.48
N GLY A 69 -3.94 7.29 12.46
CA GLY A 69 -4.99 6.54 13.12
C GLY A 69 -5.19 5.15 12.57
N GLY A 70 -5.98 4.34 13.30
CA GLY A 70 -6.20 2.93 12.96
C GLY A 70 -6.98 2.74 11.67
N GLN A 71 -7.95 3.60 11.38
CA GLN A 71 -8.73 3.47 10.15
C GLN A 71 -7.88 3.75 8.92
N ALA A 72 -7.05 4.78 8.97
CA ALA A 72 -6.12 5.06 7.87
C ALA A 72 -5.14 3.91 7.68
N TYR A 73 -4.68 3.30 8.75
CA TYR A 73 -3.81 2.12 8.64
C TYR A 73 -4.52 0.97 7.93
N VAL A 74 -5.78 0.70 8.26
CA VAL A 74 -6.57 -0.34 7.58
C VAL A 74 -6.70 -0.04 6.09
N ASP A 75 -6.99 1.21 5.74
CA ASP A 75 -7.12 1.61 4.34
C ASP A 75 -5.79 1.44 3.58
N ILE A 76 -4.69 1.84 4.20
CA ILE A 76 -3.35 1.68 3.62
C ILE A 76 -2.99 0.20 3.48
N TRP A 77 -3.31 -0.61 4.49
CA TRP A 77 -3.06 -2.04 4.44
C TRP A 77 -3.83 -2.69 3.29
N HIS A 78 -5.13 -2.36 3.14
CA HIS A 78 -5.92 -2.87 2.01
C HIS A 78 -5.33 -2.42 0.68
N ALA A 79 -4.94 -1.15 0.55
CA ALA A 79 -4.35 -0.64 -0.68
C ALA A 79 -3.07 -1.39 -1.03
N SER A 80 -2.27 -1.80 -0.03
CA SER A 80 -1.04 -2.55 -0.26
C SER A 80 -1.29 -3.94 -0.86
N LEU A 81 -2.50 -4.47 -0.71
CA LEU A 81 -2.89 -5.77 -1.26
C LEU A 81 -3.39 -5.68 -2.69
N ALA A 82 -3.64 -4.49 -3.21
CA ALA A 82 -4.10 -4.30 -4.58
C ALA A 82 -3.04 -4.77 -5.57
N SER A 83 -3.46 -5.08 -6.79
CA SER A 83 -2.56 -5.49 -7.86
C SER A 83 -2.01 -4.33 -8.68
N ASP A 84 -2.42 -3.10 -8.38
CA ASP A 84 -2.07 -1.92 -9.14
C ASP A 84 -0.63 -1.48 -8.87
N LYS A 85 0.08 -1.10 -9.94
CA LYS A 85 1.52 -0.78 -9.85
C LYS A 85 1.83 0.51 -9.10
N ASP A 86 0.86 1.42 -9.00
CA ASP A 86 1.03 2.73 -8.37
C ASP A 86 0.67 2.76 -6.88
N LYS A 87 0.33 1.61 -6.32
CA LYS A 87 -0.14 1.55 -4.93
C LYS A 87 0.87 2.05 -3.90
N ALA A 88 2.13 1.72 -4.08
CA ALA A 88 3.17 2.13 -3.13
C ALA A 88 3.40 3.65 -3.19
N ASP A 89 3.41 4.24 -4.38
CA ASP A 89 3.48 5.68 -4.55
C ASP A 89 2.28 6.38 -3.91
N ALA A 90 1.08 5.82 -4.08
CA ALA A 90 -0.13 6.37 -3.51
C ALA A 90 -0.07 6.37 -1.97
N ILE A 91 0.41 5.28 -1.39
CA ILE A 91 0.56 5.16 0.07
C ILE A 91 1.57 6.20 0.58
N TYR A 92 2.72 6.30 -0.06
CA TYR A 92 3.74 7.26 0.35
C TYR A 92 3.23 8.71 0.21
N GLY A 93 2.58 9.02 -0.90
CA GLY A 93 1.98 10.34 -1.13
C GLY A 93 0.91 10.69 -0.11
N THR A 94 0.12 9.70 0.33
CA THR A 94 -0.88 9.90 1.38
C THR A 94 -0.20 10.23 2.71
N MET A 95 0.88 9.57 3.04
CA MET A 95 1.64 9.86 4.27
C MET A 95 2.24 11.27 4.22
N LEU A 96 2.78 11.67 3.07
CA LEU A 96 3.30 13.03 2.91
C LEU A 96 2.19 14.07 3.01
N ALA A 97 1.03 13.80 2.44
CA ALA A 97 -0.13 14.68 2.56
C ALA A 97 -0.55 14.83 4.03
N ALA A 98 -0.59 13.72 4.77
CA ALA A 98 -0.94 13.75 6.19
C ALA A 98 0.01 14.63 7.00
N ARG A 99 1.31 14.58 6.69
CA ARG A 99 2.32 15.36 7.39
C ARG A 99 2.08 16.86 7.24
N ARG A 100 1.48 17.29 6.13
CA ARG A 100 1.21 18.70 5.83
C ARG A 100 -0.09 19.21 6.47
N LEU A 101 -0.91 18.30 6.99
CA LEU A 101 -2.19 18.67 7.60
C LEU A 101 -2.01 19.03 9.08
N ARG A 102 -2.86 19.94 9.57
CA ARG A 102 -2.90 20.27 10.99
C ARG A 102 -3.34 19.04 11.81
N ASP A 103 -4.32 18.30 11.30
CA ASP A 103 -4.79 17.06 11.91
C ASP A 103 -4.58 15.90 10.93
N SER A 104 -3.46 15.19 11.11
CA SER A 104 -3.09 14.09 10.23
C SER A 104 -4.10 12.93 10.25
N LYS A 105 -4.87 12.80 11.33
CA LYS A 105 -5.89 11.74 11.45
C LYS A 105 -7.04 11.91 10.47
N LYS A 106 -7.19 13.09 9.90
CA LYS A 106 -8.23 13.37 8.91
C LYS A 106 -7.77 13.26 7.47
N VAL A 107 -6.58 12.70 7.25
CA VAL A 107 -6.02 12.64 5.88
C VAL A 107 -6.94 11.92 4.91
N MET A 108 -7.58 10.84 5.32
CA MET A 108 -8.44 10.06 4.42
C MET A 108 -9.74 10.79 4.03
N GLU A 109 -10.03 11.92 4.66
CA GLU A 109 -11.14 12.78 4.28
C GLU A 109 -10.77 13.75 3.15
N HIS A 110 -9.48 13.91 2.86
CA HIS A 110 -8.99 14.84 1.85
C HIS A 110 -8.91 14.20 0.45
N LEU A 111 -10.08 13.81 -0.07
CA LEU A 111 -10.17 13.11 -1.35
C LEU A 111 -9.86 13.99 -2.57
N SER A 112 -9.68 15.29 -2.38
CA SER A 112 -9.20 16.17 -3.43
C SER A 112 -7.71 15.98 -3.73
N HIS A 113 -6.96 15.39 -2.80
CA HIS A 113 -5.56 15.06 -3.01
C HIS A 113 -5.47 13.76 -3.83
N PRO A 114 -4.81 13.77 -5.00
CA PRO A 114 -4.83 12.61 -5.90
C PRO A 114 -4.33 11.31 -5.26
N GLN A 115 -3.31 11.37 -4.44
CA GLN A 115 -2.76 10.16 -3.83
C GLN A 115 -3.67 9.62 -2.73
N VAL A 116 -4.31 10.49 -1.96
CA VAL A 116 -5.29 10.10 -0.95
C VAL A 116 -6.50 9.44 -1.62
N GLU A 117 -7.00 10.06 -2.68
CA GLU A 117 -8.10 9.49 -3.46
C GLU A 117 -7.74 8.11 -4.00
N ARG A 118 -6.51 7.96 -4.50
CA ARG A 118 -6.05 6.68 -5.04
C ARG A 118 -6.01 5.59 -3.98
N VAL A 119 -5.49 5.87 -2.78
CA VAL A 119 -5.50 4.92 -1.67
C VAL A 119 -6.94 4.54 -1.31
N PHE A 120 -7.83 5.52 -1.26
CA PHE A 120 -9.24 5.28 -0.98
C PHE A 120 -9.86 4.33 -2.00
N GLU A 121 -9.63 4.56 -3.29
CA GLU A 121 -10.14 3.70 -4.37
C GLU A 121 -9.61 2.27 -4.26
N LEU A 122 -8.29 2.13 -4.06
CA LEU A 122 -7.65 0.83 -3.94
C LEU A 122 -8.14 0.08 -2.70
N SER A 123 -8.30 0.78 -1.60
CA SER A 123 -8.80 0.19 -0.36
C SER A 123 -10.22 -0.34 -0.53
N ARG A 124 -11.09 0.42 -1.18
CA ARG A 124 -12.47 0.00 -1.43
C ARG A 124 -12.53 -1.20 -2.37
N LYS A 125 -11.72 -1.18 -3.41
CA LYS A 125 -11.64 -2.28 -4.37
C LYS A 125 -11.25 -3.59 -3.69
N VAL A 126 -10.18 -3.55 -2.88
CA VAL A 126 -9.70 -4.71 -2.15
C VAL A 126 -10.71 -5.15 -1.09
N GLY A 127 -11.28 -4.21 -0.37
CA GLY A 127 -12.30 -4.50 0.64
C GLY A 127 -13.50 -5.20 0.05
N SER A 128 -13.96 -4.77 -1.11
CA SER A 128 -15.08 -5.39 -1.83
C SER A 128 -14.73 -6.82 -2.28
N GLU A 129 -13.54 -7.01 -2.85
CA GLU A 129 -13.09 -8.34 -3.27
C GLU A 129 -12.95 -9.28 -2.07
N ALA A 130 -12.41 -8.79 -0.95
CA ALA A 130 -12.26 -9.58 0.26
C ALA A 130 -13.63 -10.03 0.80
N HIS A 131 -14.60 -9.13 0.78
CA HIS A 131 -15.95 -9.43 1.22
C HIS A 131 -16.59 -10.51 0.33
N ASN A 132 -16.51 -10.34 -0.98
CA ASN A 132 -17.04 -11.31 -1.93
C ASN A 132 -16.35 -12.67 -1.80
N TYR A 133 -15.03 -12.66 -1.63
CA TYR A 133 -14.26 -13.88 -1.48
C TYR A 133 -14.64 -14.64 -0.19
N LYS A 134 -14.79 -13.92 0.91
CA LYS A 134 -15.23 -14.53 2.17
C LYS A 134 -16.64 -15.15 2.05
N GLY A 135 -17.54 -14.45 1.39
CA GLY A 135 -18.88 -14.97 1.14
C GLY A 135 -18.84 -16.26 0.33
N PHE A 136 -18.02 -16.30 -0.70
CA PHE A 136 -17.84 -17.49 -1.53
C PHE A 136 -17.24 -18.65 -0.74
N LEU A 137 -16.23 -18.40 0.07
CA LEU A 137 -15.61 -19.43 0.91
C LEU A 137 -16.61 -20.02 1.90
N ARG A 138 -17.40 -19.18 2.53
CA ARG A 138 -18.42 -19.63 3.47
C ARG A 138 -19.45 -20.53 2.77
N PHE A 139 -19.88 -20.15 1.58
CA PHE A 139 -20.81 -20.93 0.79
C PHE A 139 -20.23 -22.33 0.49
N ARG A 140 -18.98 -22.40 0.10
CA ARG A 140 -18.31 -23.65 -0.20
C ARG A 140 -18.17 -24.54 1.03
N GLU A 141 -17.89 -23.97 2.18
CA GLU A 141 -17.83 -24.71 3.44
C GLU A 141 -19.17 -25.33 3.78
N LEU A 142 -20.24 -24.58 3.60
CA LEU A 142 -21.60 -25.09 3.86
C LEU A 142 -21.97 -26.23 2.94
N SER A 143 -21.45 -26.26 1.74
CA SER A 143 -21.69 -27.35 0.80
C SER A 143 -20.75 -28.53 0.97
N GLY A 144 -19.84 -28.47 1.97
CA GLY A 144 -18.89 -29.54 2.26
C GLY A 144 -17.71 -29.58 1.29
N GLY A 145 -17.53 -28.57 0.48
CA GLY A 145 -16.45 -28.51 -0.50
C GLY A 145 -15.14 -28.02 0.09
N ILE A 146 -14.04 -28.46 -0.51
CA ILE A 146 -12.72 -27.95 -0.18
C ILE A 146 -12.44 -26.72 -1.05
N LEU A 147 -11.81 -25.71 -0.47
CA LEU A 147 -11.81 -24.36 -1.01
C LEU A 147 -10.59 -23.95 -1.83
N TYR A 148 -9.77 -24.87 -2.25
CA TYR A 148 -8.50 -24.50 -2.85
C TYR A 148 -8.47 -24.72 -4.35
N GLY A 149 -7.57 -24.00 -5.01
CA GLY A 149 -7.20 -24.25 -6.37
C GLY A 149 -8.13 -23.68 -7.43
N GLY A 150 -9.34 -23.32 -7.09
CA GLY A 150 -10.27 -22.79 -8.06
C GLY A 150 -10.51 -21.31 -7.97
N ILE A 151 -9.96 -20.66 -6.97
CA ILE A 151 -10.20 -19.24 -6.72
C ILE A 151 -8.87 -18.50 -6.74
N ALA A 152 -8.76 -17.58 -7.68
CA ALA A 152 -7.61 -16.71 -7.79
C ALA A 152 -8.11 -15.26 -7.75
N PRO A 153 -8.16 -14.64 -6.59
CA PRO A 153 -8.60 -13.25 -6.52
C PRO A 153 -7.64 -12.35 -7.28
N LYS A 154 -8.20 -11.31 -7.89
CA LYS A 154 -7.45 -10.37 -8.69
C LYS A 154 -6.41 -9.62 -7.86
N ASN A 155 -6.71 -9.36 -6.59
CA ASN A 155 -5.81 -8.71 -5.65
C ASN A 155 -5.34 -9.70 -4.58
N ARG A 156 -4.29 -9.33 -3.87
CA ARG A 156 -3.69 -10.20 -2.84
C ARG A 156 -4.42 -10.04 -1.51
N ILE A 157 -5.60 -10.61 -1.42
CA ILE A 157 -6.46 -10.49 -0.23
C ILE A 157 -6.33 -11.64 0.76
N LEU A 158 -5.59 -12.69 0.39
CA LEU A 158 -5.27 -13.80 1.29
C LEU A 158 -3.78 -13.77 1.59
N THR A 159 -3.43 -13.53 2.83
CA THR A 159 -2.03 -13.47 3.28
C THR A 159 -1.77 -14.46 4.39
#